data_792862ed8fc944108aeda067c08b971a
#
_entry.id   792862ed8fc944108aeda067c08b971a
#
_cell.length_a   1.000
_cell.length_b   1.000
_cell.length_c   1.000
_cell.angle_alpha   90.00
_cell.angle_beta   90.00
_cell.angle_gamma   90.00
#
_symmetry.space_group_name_H-M   'P 1'
#
loop_
_entity.id
_entity.type
_entity.pdbx_description
1 polymer ?
#
loop_
_entity_poly.entity_id
_entity_poly.type
_entity_poly.pdbx_seq_one_letter_code
_entity_poly.pdbx_strand_id
1 'polypeptide(L)'
;MPELKVLLSREAIAKRVAELGKEIARDFEGQSIILVGVLKGAAIFLSDLARQIPLDATFDFIGVSSYGSRPTVKDDPAGHAAWDSLGEVRLTKDMDSSMTDRNVILVEDILDTGLTLNYISKLVLAHRPRSLRIAALLDKPSRRKQPIAAQYIGFTIPDAYVVGYGLDYAERYRNLPDVCVLENL
;
A
#
# COMPACT_ATOMS: atom_id res chain seq x y z
N MET A 1 -4.87 -19.80 19.09
CA MET A 1 -4.09 -18.74 18.41
C MET A 1 -4.54 -18.75 16.97
N PRO A 2 -4.70 -17.60 16.32
CA PRO A 2 -5.05 -17.58 14.90
C PRO A 2 -4.01 -18.37 14.11
N GLU A 3 -4.46 -19.12 13.13
CA GLU A 3 -3.62 -19.93 12.26
C GLU A 3 -3.16 -19.09 11.07
N LEU A 4 -1.88 -19.20 10.72
CA LEU A 4 -1.27 -18.48 9.62
C LEU A 4 -1.02 -19.44 8.46
N LYS A 5 -1.62 -19.15 7.31
CA LYS A 5 -1.41 -19.90 6.08
C LYS A 5 -0.73 -19.02 5.04
N VAL A 6 0.43 -19.42 4.57
CA VAL A 6 1.16 -18.66 3.54
C VAL A 6 0.32 -18.57 2.27
N LEU A 7 0.03 -17.35 1.84
CA LEU A 7 -0.63 -17.02 0.57
C LEU A 7 0.41 -16.69 -0.51
N LEU A 8 1.41 -15.86 -0.16
CA LEU A 8 2.50 -15.47 -1.04
C LEU A 8 3.82 -15.64 -0.30
N SER A 9 4.73 -16.43 -0.84
CA SER A 9 6.04 -16.60 -0.24
C SER A 9 6.94 -15.39 -0.50
N ARG A 10 7.92 -15.17 0.37
CA ARG A 10 8.93 -14.12 0.22
C ARG A 10 9.65 -14.17 -1.12
N GLU A 11 9.88 -15.38 -1.65
CA GLU A 11 10.54 -15.57 -2.93
C GLU A 11 9.64 -15.09 -4.08
N ALA A 12 8.34 -15.40 -4.03
CA ALA A 12 7.37 -14.92 -5.02
C ALA A 12 7.25 -13.39 -4.96
N ILE A 13 7.21 -12.83 -3.75
CA ILE A 13 7.17 -11.37 -3.53
C ILE A 13 8.43 -10.72 -4.10
N ALA A 14 9.63 -11.22 -3.74
CA ALA A 14 10.90 -10.66 -4.20
C ALA A 14 11.01 -10.67 -5.73
N LYS A 15 10.60 -11.76 -6.37
CA LYS A 15 10.55 -11.86 -7.84
C LYS A 15 9.62 -10.80 -8.43
N ARG A 16 8.39 -10.68 -7.92
CA ARG A 16 7.42 -9.73 -8.46
C ARG A 16 7.83 -8.28 -8.24
N VAL A 17 8.41 -7.96 -7.09
CA VAL A 17 8.95 -6.63 -6.78
C VAL A 17 10.06 -6.24 -7.77
N ALA A 18 10.94 -7.19 -8.11
CA ALA A 18 11.97 -6.95 -9.13
C ALA A 18 11.38 -6.71 -10.53
N GLU A 19 10.30 -7.41 -10.89
CA GLU A 19 9.57 -7.17 -12.15
C GLU A 19 8.94 -5.78 -12.17
N LEU A 20 8.25 -5.39 -11.09
CA LEU A 20 7.67 -4.04 -10.93
C LEU A 20 8.72 -2.93 -11.04
N GLY A 21 9.89 -3.13 -10.41
CA GLY A 21 10.99 -2.19 -10.53
C GLY A 21 11.44 -1.96 -11.98
N LYS A 22 11.51 -3.04 -12.79
CA LYS A 22 11.82 -2.97 -14.21
C LYS A 22 10.72 -2.29 -15.03
N GLU A 23 9.46 -2.56 -14.72
CA GLU A 23 8.31 -1.92 -15.37
C GLU A 23 8.35 -0.40 -15.14
N ILE A 24 8.56 0.03 -13.89
CA ILE A 24 8.70 1.44 -13.53
C ILE A 24 9.91 2.07 -14.21
N ALA A 25 11.06 1.38 -14.20
CA ALA A 25 12.29 1.90 -14.82
C ALA A 25 12.12 2.15 -16.32
N ARG A 26 11.44 1.25 -17.02
CA ARG A 26 11.12 1.41 -18.45
C ARG A 26 10.19 2.59 -18.68
N ASP A 27 9.13 2.73 -17.87
CA ASP A 27 8.10 3.76 -18.07
C ASP A 27 8.61 5.17 -17.76
N PHE A 28 9.65 5.29 -16.94
CA PHE A 28 10.28 6.55 -16.55
C PHE A 28 11.73 6.67 -16.99
N GLU A 29 12.12 5.99 -18.08
CA GLU A 29 13.48 6.04 -18.62
C GLU A 29 13.94 7.49 -18.84
N GLY A 30 15.12 7.83 -18.33
CA GLY A 30 15.70 9.17 -18.42
C GLY A 30 15.02 10.25 -17.55
N GLN A 31 14.10 9.86 -16.68
CA GLN A 31 13.38 10.77 -15.79
C GLN A 31 13.69 10.46 -14.32
N SER A 32 13.65 11.50 -13.48
CA SER A 32 13.66 11.33 -12.04
C SER A 32 12.24 11.07 -11.52
N ILE A 33 12.13 10.27 -10.46
CA ILE A 33 10.86 9.94 -9.80
C ILE A 33 10.94 10.18 -8.31
N ILE A 34 9.78 10.34 -7.68
CA ILE A 34 9.63 10.30 -6.23
C ILE A 34 8.64 9.20 -5.85
N LEU A 35 9.07 8.29 -4.98
CA LEU A 35 8.22 7.24 -4.42
C LEU A 35 7.64 7.76 -3.09
N VAL A 36 6.33 7.69 -2.93
CA VAL A 36 5.66 8.11 -1.68
C VAL A 36 4.99 6.90 -1.06
N GLY A 37 5.56 6.41 0.03
CA GLY A 37 5.01 5.25 0.76
C GLY A 37 3.92 5.63 1.73
N VAL A 38 2.83 4.89 1.71
CA VAL A 38 1.74 5.07 2.68
C VAL A 38 2.05 4.32 3.97
N LEU A 39 2.25 5.06 5.06
CA LEU A 39 2.59 4.47 6.36
C LEU A 39 1.37 3.86 7.05
N LYS A 40 1.53 2.74 7.79
CA LYS A 40 2.80 2.04 8.03
C LYS A 40 3.02 0.87 7.06
N GLY A 41 1.95 0.34 6.47
CA GLY A 41 1.93 -0.95 5.76
C GLY A 41 2.90 -1.01 4.59
N ALA A 42 2.96 0.04 3.77
CA ALA A 42 3.81 0.06 2.58
C ALA A 42 5.32 0.21 2.85
N ALA A 43 5.76 0.40 4.08
CA ALA A 43 7.17 0.71 4.38
C ALA A 43 8.15 -0.37 3.88
N ILE A 44 7.80 -1.66 4.04
CA ILE A 44 8.64 -2.78 3.60
C ILE A 44 8.62 -2.86 2.07
N PHE A 45 7.44 -2.81 1.46
CA PHE A 45 7.30 -2.85 0.00
C PHE A 45 8.02 -1.69 -0.67
N LEU A 46 7.87 -0.46 -0.16
CA LEU A 46 8.60 0.71 -0.67
C LEU A 46 10.12 0.48 -0.65
N SER A 47 10.64 0.00 0.49
CA SER A 47 12.08 -0.23 0.67
C SER A 47 12.63 -1.25 -0.32
N ASP A 48 11.90 -2.33 -0.56
CA ASP A 48 12.31 -3.36 -1.49
C ASP A 48 12.15 -2.90 -2.95
N LEU A 49 11.04 -2.22 -3.28
CA LEU A 49 10.78 -1.69 -4.62
C LEU A 49 11.82 -0.64 -5.03
N ALA A 50 12.14 0.31 -4.14
CA ALA A 50 13.11 1.37 -4.41
C ALA A 50 14.48 0.81 -4.82
N ARG A 51 14.92 -0.28 -4.19
CA ARG A 51 16.19 -0.94 -4.52
C ARG A 51 16.19 -1.67 -5.87
N GLN A 52 15.02 -1.91 -6.47
CA GLN A 52 14.89 -2.54 -7.79
C GLN A 52 14.76 -1.52 -8.93
N ILE A 53 14.73 -0.22 -8.62
CA ILE A 53 14.55 0.84 -9.62
C ILE A 53 15.90 1.53 -9.88
N PRO A 54 16.55 1.26 -11.03
CA PRO A 54 17.85 1.86 -11.37
C PRO A 54 17.68 3.26 -12.00
N LEU A 55 16.88 4.13 -11.40
CA LEU A 55 16.66 5.51 -11.81
C LEU A 55 17.13 6.47 -10.71
N ASP A 56 17.21 7.76 -11.03
CA ASP A 56 17.29 8.81 -10.02
C ASP A 56 15.96 8.89 -9.28
N ALA A 57 15.90 8.18 -8.14
CA ALA A 57 14.71 8.03 -7.33
C ALA A 57 14.93 8.55 -5.91
N THR A 58 14.06 9.43 -5.48
CA THR A 58 13.93 9.81 -4.07
C THR A 58 12.70 9.14 -3.47
N PHE A 59 12.60 9.05 -2.15
CA PHE A 59 11.38 8.57 -1.52
C PHE A 59 11.01 9.41 -0.30
N ASP A 60 9.71 9.44 -0.03
CA ASP A 60 9.08 10.13 1.07
C ASP A 60 7.95 9.25 1.63
N PHE A 61 7.32 9.70 2.69
CA PHE A 61 6.23 8.99 3.33
C PHE A 61 5.05 9.92 3.60
N ILE A 62 3.84 9.36 3.44
CA ILE A 62 2.60 9.97 3.90
C ILE A 62 1.93 9.05 4.91
N GLY A 63 1.40 9.60 5.97
CA GLY A 63 0.67 8.84 6.99
C GLY A 63 -0.77 9.29 7.08
N VAL A 64 -1.69 8.33 7.12
CA VAL A 64 -3.11 8.59 7.36
C VAL A 64 -3.65 7.64 8.42
N SER A 65 -4.65 8.10 9.16
CA SER A 65 -5.44 7.26 10.05
C SER A 65 -6.92 7.40 9.71
N SER A 66 -7.68 6.31 9.76
CA SER A 66 -9.13 6.38 9.73
C SER A 66 -9.63 6.82 11.11
N TYR A 67 -10.41 7.90 11.15
CA TYR A 67 -11.05 8.35 12.38
C TYR A 67 -12.36 7.56 12.56
N GLY A 68 -12.37 6.70 13.52
CA GLY A 68 -13.48 5.87 13.96
C GLY A 68 -12.94 4.90 15.00
N SER A 69 -13.68 4.65 16.05
CA SER A 69 -13.27 3.72 17.10
C SER A 69 -12.82 2.42 16.44
N ARG A 70 -11.51 2.10 16.51
CA ARG A 70 -11.07 0.75 16.12
C ARG A 70 -11.93 -0.21 16.94
N PRO A 71 -12.74 -1.08 16.33
CA PRO A 71 -13.39 -2.12 17.09
C PRO A 71 -12.30 -2.86 17.85
N THR A 72 -12.53 -3.09 19.13
CA THR A 72 -11.64 -4.00 19.87
C THR A 72 -11.85 -5.39 19.29
N VAL A 73 -10.85 -6.27 19.41
CA VAL A 73 -10.94 -7.68 18.96
C VAL A 73 -12.21 -8.38 19.48
N LYS A 74 -12.83 -7.84 20.56
CA LYS A 74 -14.10 -8.34 21.12
C LYS A 74 -15.33 -7.92 20.30
N ASP A 75 -15.26 -6.80 19.59
CA ASP A 75 -16.40 -6.21 18.89
C ASP A 75 -16.49 -6.66 17.43
N ASP A 76 -15.37 -7.10 16.86
CA ASP A 76 -15.28 -7.62 15.48
C ASP A 76 -14.18 -8.68 15.36
N PRO A 77 -14.48 -9.93 15.71
CA PRO A 77 -13.51 -11.03 15.60
C PRO A 77 -13.02 -11.29 14.19
N ALA A 78 -13.80 -10.90 13.18
CA ALA A 78 -13.46 -11.08 11.75
C ALA A 78 -12.69 -9.90 11.15
N GLY A 79 -12.54 -8.79 11.90
CA GLY A 79 -11.78 -7.61 11.46
C GLY A 79 -12.40 -6.84 10.30
N HIS A 80 -13.64 -7.14 9.92
CA HIS A 80 -14.30 -6.52 8.74
C HIS A 80 -14.89 -5.15 9.06
N ALA A 81 -15.38 -4.92 10.27
CA ALA A 81 -16.05 -3.68 10.66
C ALA A 81 -15.10 -2.46 10.72
N ALA A 82 -13.82 -2.69 10.99
CA ALA A 82 -12.82 -1.62 11.08
C ALA A 82 -12.64 -0.85 9.74
N TRP A 83 -13.02 -1.45 8.62
CA TRP A 83 -12.86 -0.87 7.28
C TRP A 83 -14.17 -0.35 6.67
N ASP A 84 -15.32 -0.70 7.26
CA ASP A 84 -16.62 -0.26 6.79
C ASP A 84 -17.11 1.04 7.43
N SER A 85 -16.46 1.47 8.52
CA SER A 85 -16.77 2.79 9.09
C SER A 85 -16.33 3.87 8.11
N LEU A 86 -17.25 4.67 7.64
CA LEU A 86 -17.07 5.94 6.93
C LEU A 86 -16.38 6.97 7.85
N GLY A 87 -15.26 6.58 8.46
CA GLY A 87 -14.45 7.45 9.27
C GLY A 87 -13.75 8.48 8.40
N GLU A 88 -13.70 9.70 8.84
CA GLU A 88 -12.86 10.73 8.23
C GLU A 88 -11.41 10.23 8.17
N VAL A 89 -10.82 10.21 6.98
CA VAL A 89 -9.39 9.94 6.81
C VAL A 89 -8.65 11.18 7.28
N ARG A 90 -7.82 11.02 8.29
CA ARG A 90 -7.02 12.12 8.85
C ARG A 90 -5.54 11.92 8.47
N LEU A 91 -4.94 12.98 7.94
CA LEU A 91 -3.51 13.04 7.72
C LEU A 91 -2.77 13.07 9.07
N THR A 92 -1.84 12.14 9.28
CA THR A 92 -1.00 12.03 10.48
C THR A 92 0.45 12.42 10.21
N LYS A 93 0.92 12.26 8.99
CA LYS A 93 2.20 12.76 8.47
C LYS A 93 2.00 13.22 7.04
N ASP A 94 2.36 14.46 6.76
CA ASP A 94 2.43 15.00 5.41
C ASP A 94 3.80 14.70 4.78
N MET A 95 3.88 14.84 3.47
CA MET A 95 5.11 14.70 2.71
C MET A 95 6.07 15.87 3.04
N ASP A 96 7.35 15.54 3.20
CA ASP A 96 8.38 16.55 3.48
C ASP A 96 8.91 17.18 2.18
N SER A 97 8.82 16.45 1.07
CA SER A 97 9.34 16.86 -0.24
C SER A 97 8.28 17.59 -1.07
N SER A 98 8.72 18.58 -1.88
CA SER A 98 7.83 19.18 -2.88
C SER A 98 7.52 18.19 -4.00
N MET A 99 6.24 18.04 -4.32
CA MET A 99 5.74 17.18 -5.41
C MET A 99 5.55 17.96 -6.72
N THR A 100 5.64 19.31 -6.69
CA THR A 100 5.38 20.17 -7.85
C THR A 100 6.32 19.81 -9.03
N ASP A 101 5.74 19.58 -10.20
CA ASP A 101 6.42 19.19 -11.44
C ASP A 101 7.26 17.89 -11.34
N ARG A 102 7.03 17.07 -10.32
CA ARG A 102 7.72 15.78 -10.14
C ARG A 102 6.86 14.61 -10.66
N ASN A 103 7.53 13.55 -11.10
CA ASN A 103 6.85 12.29 -11.34
C ASN A 103 6.69 11.55 -10.01
N VAL A 104 5.47 11.37 -9.56
CA VAL A 104 5.15 10.78 -8.25
C VAL A 104 4.55 9.39 -8.44
N ILE A 105 5.04 8.44 -7.66
CA ILE A 105 4.45 7.10 -7.55
C ILE A 105 4.05 6.88 -6.10
N LEU A 106 2.75 6.79 -5.83
CA LEU A 106 2.23 6.34 -4.54
C LEU A 106 2.44 4.84 -4.40
N VAL A 107 3.04 4.43 -3.28
CA VAL A 107 3.33 3.02 -2.99
C VAL A 107 2.47 2.59 -1.81
N GLU A 108 1.63 1.57 -2.03
CA GLU A 108 0.67 1.04 -1.07
C GLU A 108 0.87 -0.46 -0.88
N ASP A 109 0.64 -0.95 0.32
CA ASP A 109 0.68 -2.40 0.61
C ASP A 109 -0.52 -3.12 0.00
N ILE A 110 -1.71 -2.56 0.14
CA ILE A 110 -2.95 -3.17 -0.37
C ILE A 110 -3.95 -2.15 -0.88
N LEU A 111 -4.39 -2.33 -2.11
CA LEU A 111 -5.52 -1.62 -2.70
C LEU A 111 -6.80 -2.41 -2.43
N ASP A 112 -7.47 -2.10 -1.32
CA ASP A 112 -8.73 -2.72 -0.88
C ASP A 112 -9.94 -1.90 -1.40
N THR A 113 -10.63 -1.15 -0.57
CA THR A 113 -11.80 -0.34 -0.94
C THR A 113 -11.45 0.84 -1.85
N GLY A 114 -10.22 1.29 -1.82
CA GLY A 114 -9.72 2.45 -2.55
C GLY A 114 -10.01 3.80 -1.88
N LEU A 115 -10.66 3.83 -0.71
CA LEU A 115 -11.00 5.08 0.00
C LEU A 115 -9.73 5.85 0.40
N THR A 116 -8.79 5.19 1.03
CA THR A 116 -7.51 5.77 1.47
C THR A 116 -6.73 6.33 0.29
N LEU A 117 -6.50 5.50 -0.74
CA LEU A 117 -5.75 5.91 -1.92
C LEU A 117 -6.42 7.04 -2.70
N ASN A 118 -7.76 7.04 -2.79
CA ASN A 118 -8.49 8.14 -3.42
C ASN A 118 -8.30 9.47 -2.66
N TYR A 119 -8.31 9.42 -1.33
CA TYR A 119 -8.03 10.59 -0.49
C TYR A 119 -6.59 11.09 -0.68
N ILE A 120 -5.60 10.19 -0.54
CA ILE A 120 -4.18 10.54 -0.69
C ILE A 120 -3.88 11.05 -2.11
N SER A 121 -4.44 10.43 -3.14
CA SER A 121 -4.25 10.88 -4.53
C SER A 121 -4.72 12.31 -4.74
N LYS A 122 -5.84 12.71 -4.12
CA LYS A 122 -6.31 14.10 -4.18
C LYS A 122 -5.37 15.06 -3.47
N LEU A 123 -4.81 14.67 -2.33
CA LEU A 123 -3.80 15.47 -1.63
C LEU A 123 -2.55 15.67 -2.49
N VAL A 124 -2.02 14.60 -3.07
CA VAL A 124 -0.84 14.67 -3.95
C VAL A 124 -1.11 15.52 -5.19
N LEU A 125 -2.28 15.35 -5.83
CA LEU A 125 -2.67 16.14 -7.02
C LEU A 125 -2.80 17.63 -6.72
N ALA A 126 -3.17 18.03 -5.50
CA ALA A 126 -3.21 19.42 -5.08
C ALA A 126 -1.83 20.09 -5.13
N HIS A 127 -0.74 19.33 -5.00
CA HIS A 127 0.65 19.79 -5.15
C HIS A 127 1.11 19.88 -6.61
N ARG A 128 0.23 19.67 -7.60
CA ARG A 128 0.49 19.78 -9.03
C ARG A 128 1.73 18.97 -9.50
N PRO A 129 1.78 17.67 -9.26
CA PRO A 129 2.85 16.84 -9.80
C PRO A 129 2.78 16.80 -11.32
N ARG A 130 3.90 16.50 -12.00
CA ARG A 130 3.94 16.26 -13.45
C ARG A 130 3.14 15.02 -13.81
N SER A 131 3.25 13.98 -13.01
CA SER A 131 2.45 12.76 -13.14
C SER A 131 2.23 12.12 -11.77
N LEU A 132 1.12 11.40 -11.64
CA LEU A 132 0.82 10.57 -10.48
C LEU A 132 0.48 9.17 -10.97
N ARG A 133 1.22 8.17 -10.47
CA ARG A 133 0.91 6.75 -10.63
C ARG A 133 0.84 6.06 -9.28
N ILE A 134 0.27 4.87 -9.25
CA ILE A 134 0.08 4.06 -8.05
C ILE A 134 0.72 2.70 -8.27
N ALA A 135 1.52 2.26 -7.30
CA ALA A 135 2.04 0.91 -7.18
C ALA A 135 1.44 0.27 -5.93
N ALA A 136 0.72 -0.83 -6.10
CA ALA A 136 0.15 -1.59 -4.99
C ALA A 136 0.72 -3.01 -4.99
N LEU A 137 1.21 -3.49 -3.84
CA LEU A 137 1.67 -4.87 -3.74
C LEU A 137 0.50 -5.85 -3.92
N LEU A 138 -0.61 -5.58 -3.22
CA LEU A 138 -1.81 -6.39 -3.29
C LEU A 138 -2.99 -5.60 -3.83
N ASP A 139 -3.84 -6.26 -4.62
CA ASP A 139 -5.09 -5.71 -5.13
C ASP A 139 -6.25 -6.65 -4.81
N LYS A 140 -7.31 -6.11 -4.20
CA LYS A 140 -8.60 -6.79 -3.91
C LYS A 140 -9.72 -6.14 -4.71
N PRO A 141 -9.90 -6.43 -6.00
CA PRO A 141 -10.88 -5.75 -6.83
C PRO A 141 -12.32 -5.97 -6.37
N SER A 142 -12.64 -7.10 -5.72
CA SER A 142 -13.98 -7.41 -5.21
C SER A 142 -14.45 -6.45 -4.10
N ARG A 143 -13.53 -5.79 -3.42
CA ARG A 143 -13.84 -4.85 -2.33
C ARG A 143 -13.87 -3.38 -2.77
N ARG A 144 -13.64 -3.09 -4.04
CA ARG A 144 -13.52 -1.75 -4.56
C ARG A 144 -14.81 -0.92 -4.37
N LYS A 145 -14.72 0.19 -3.65
CA LYS A 145 -15.80 1.17 -3.42
C LYS A 145 -15.56 2.50 -4.17
N GLN A 146 -14.31 2.76 -4.59
CA GLN A 146 -13.92 3.98 -5.32
C GLN A 146 -13.32 3.62 -6.68
N PRO A 147 -13.57 4.44 -7.74
CA PRO A 147 -13.03 4.19 -9.08
C PRO A 147 -11.54 4.55 -9.14
N ILE A 148 -10.71 3.83 -8.41
CA ILE A 148 -9.26 3.99 -8.40
C ILE A 148 -8.59 2.69 -8.83
N ALA A 149 -7.56 2.81 -9.64
CA ALA A 149 -6.75 1.67 -10.11
C ALA A 149 -5.27 1.98 -9.93
N ALA A 150 -4.50 0.95 -9.61
CA ALA A 150 -3.04 1.01 -9.62
C ALA A 150 -2.51 0.69 -11.01
N GLN A 151 -1.48 1.41 -11.46
CA GLN A 151 -0.78 1.14 -12.71
C GLN A 151 0.20 -0.03 -12.57
N TYR A 152 0.73 -0.22 -11.36
CA TYR A 152 1.68 -1.28 -11.04
C TYR A 152 1.08 -2.14 -9.93
N ILE A 153 0.66 -3.35 -10.28
CA ILE A 153 0.03 -4.29 -9.34
C ILE A 153 0.96 -5.48 -9.15
N GLY A 154 1.29 -5.77 -7.90
CA GLY A 154 2.05 -6.97 -7.54
C GLY A 154 1.22 -8.22 -7.75
N PHE A 155 0.17 -8.39 -6.95
CA PHE A 155 -0.68 -9.58 -6.97
C PHE A 155 -2.15 -9.20 -6.78
N THR A 156 -3.02 -9.82 -7.58
CA THR A 156 -4.46 -9.81 -7.29
C THR A 156 -4.79 -10.97 -6.37
N ILE A 157 -5.45 -10.68 -5.25
CA ILE A 157 -5.79 -11.68 -4.23
C ILE A 157 -7.31 -11.75 -3.97
N PRO A 158 -7.82 -12.90 -3.48
CA PRO A 158 -9.21 -13.01 -3.05
C PRO A 158 -9.49 -12.14 -1.82
N ASP A 159 -10.77 -12.01 -1.48
CA ASP A 159 -11.18 -11.34 -0.24
C ASP A 159 -10.88 -12.23 0.98
N ALA A 160 -9.65 -12.14 1.45
CA ALA A 160 -9.16 -12.80 2.65
C ALA A 160 -8.44 -11.78 3.55
N TYR A 161 -8.47 -11.99 4.85
CA TYR A 161 -7.69 -11.16 5.76
C TYR A 161 -6.22 -11.59 5.70
N VAL A 162 -5.36 -10.67 5.30
CA VAL A 162 -3.94 -10.95 5.07
C VAL A 162 -3.05 -10.13 6.01
N VAL A 163 -1.95 -10.73 6.43
CA VAL A 163 -0.92 -10.14 7.29
C VAL A 163 0.47 -10.49 6.78
N GLY A 164 1.48 -9.78 7.26
CA GLY A 164 2.87 -9.98 6.87
C GLY A 164 3.32 -9.04 5.76
N TYR A 165 4.63 -8.94 5.59
CA TYR A 165 5.29 -8.05 4.64
C TYR A 165 4.81 -6.58 4.73
N GLY A 166 4.62 -6.10 5.97
CA GLY A 166 4.12 -4.75 6.27
C GLY A 166 2.66 -4.71 6.73
N LEU A 167 1.82 -5.63 6.24
CA LEU A 167 0.42 -5.76 6.63
C LEU A 167 0.27 -6.25 8.07
N ASP A 168 -0.76 -5.79 8.78
CA ASP A 168 -0.94 -6.10 10.19
C ASP A 168 -2.33 -6.61 10.56
N TYR A 169 -2.36 -7.22 11.73
CA TYR A 169 -3.56 -7.42 12.53
C TYR A 169 -3.28 -6.92 13.96
N ALA A 170 -3.99 -5.87 14.38
CA ALA A 170 -3.81 -5.22 15.69
C ALA A 170 -2.33 -4.84 15.96
N GLU A 171 -1.67 -4.20 15.02
CA GLU A 171 -0.25 -3.80 15.02
C GLU A 171 0.76 -4.96 15.09
N ARG A 172 0.32 -6.20 14.89
CA ARG A 172 1.17 -7.40 14.89
C ARG A 172 1.38 -7.92 13.46
N TYR A 173 2.36 -8.80 13.29
CA TYR A 173 2.66 -9.56 12.08
C TYR A 173 3.32 -8.79 10.94
N ARG A 174 3.50 -7.46 10.99
CA ARG A 174 4.16 -6.69 9.93
C ARG A 174 5.56 -7.19 9.57
N ASN A 175 6.24 -7.81 10.54
CA ASN A 175 7.60 -8.34 10.40
C ASN A 175 7.70 -9.70 9.74
N LEU A 176 6.59 -10.37 9.45
CA LEU A 176 6.62 -11.65 8.73
C LEU A 176 7.12 -11.42 7.30
N PRO A 177 8.00 -12.29 6.78
CA PRO A 177 8.56 -12.10 5.43
C PRO A 177 7.58 -12.49 4.31
N ASP A 178 6.62 -13.36 4.61
CA ASP A 178 5.60 -13.85 3.70
C ASP A 178 4.29 -13.08 3.89
N VAL A 179 3.42 -13.06 2.89
CA VAL A 179 2.01 -12.66 3.07
C VAL A 179 1.21 -13.90 3.42
N CYS A 180 0.54 -13.86 4.56
CA CYS A 180 -0.24 -14.97 5.10
C CYS A 180 -1.72 -14.62 5.24
N VAL A 181 -2.61 -15.57 5.00
CA VAL A 181 -4.02 -15.48 5.41
C VAL A 181 -4.12 -15.78 6.90
N LEU A 182 -4.91 -14.98 7.59
CA LEU A 182 -5.22 -15.19 9.00
C LEU A 182 -6.54 -15.96 9.09
N GLU A 183 -6.44 -17.23 9.49
CA GLU A 183 -7.59 -18.13 9.63
C GLU A 183 -8.01 -18.25 11.10
N ASN A 184 -9.29 -18.58 11.36
CA ASN A 184 -9.85 -18.82 12.71
C ASN A 184 -9.71 -17.60 13.66
N LEU A 185 -10.11 -16.41 13.16
CA LEU A 185 -10.23 -15.16 13.94
C LEU A 185 -11.33 -15.26 15.00
#